data_201a664cbda28ff17d5dcee2a8fdf771
#
_entry.id   201a664cbda28ff17d5dcee2a8fdf771
#
_cell.length_a   1.000
_cell.length_b   1.000
_cell.length_c   1.000
_cell.angle_alpha   90.00
_cell.angle_beta   90.00
_cell.angle_gamma   90.00
#
_symmetry.space_group_name_H-M   'P 1'
#
loop_
_entity.id
_entity.type
_entity.pdbx_description
1 polymer ?
#
loop_
_entity_poly.entity_id
_entity_poly.type
_entity_poly.pdbx_seq_one_letter_code
_entity_poly.pdbx_strand_id
1 'polypeptide(L)'
;MISAAKPNMNLWNRIWRHWLHPRMRVKRHLPTLALRQLTDQIGLSEQQHNGQVRFVIESNLSTADVFHHITARKRAQYWFAHLGVWDTEQRNGILIYVLFADRAVEIIADRGINACVSTEKWQQICAKIVAEFEHEQYIQGLSEGLEELTTLMTDYFPRQLSGMNELPDEVILY
;
A
#
# COMPACT_ATOMS: atom_id res chain seq x y z
N MET A 1 1.89 -7.91 -13.35
CA MET A 1 1.26 -8.62 -12.21
C MET A 1 2.21 -8.55 -11.04
N ILE A 2 1.90 -7.75 -10.03
CA ILE A 2 2.87 -7.27 -9.03
C ILE A 2 2.42 -7.81 -7.67
N SER A 3 3.13 -8.81 -7.14
CA SER A 3 2.90 -9.34 -5.80
C SER A 3 4.21 -9.85 -5.20
N ALA A 4 4.52 -9.41 -3.98
CA ALA A 4 5.60 -9.94 -3.17
C ALA A 4 5.07 -10.93 -2.09
N ALA A 5 4.11 -11.77 -2.46
CA ALA A 5 3.54 -12.78 -1.56
C ALA A 5 4.32 -14.09 -1.63
N LYS A 6 4.63 -14.68 -0.49
CA LYS A 6 5.27 -16.02 -0.42
C LYS A 6 4.29 -17.09 -0.94
N PRO A 7 4.72 -17.99 -1.87
CA PRO A 7 3.86 -19.01 -2.45
C PRO A 7 3.56 -20.17 -1.49
N ASN A 8 2.38 -20.76 -1.65
CA ASN A 8 1.92 -22.04 -1.08
C ASN A 8 1.98 -22.23 0.44
N MET A 9 1.15 -21.47 1.15
CA MET A 9 0.79 -21.84 2.53
C MET A 9 -0.48 -22.69 2.53
N ASN A 10 -0.48 -23.79 3.30
CA ASN A 10 -1.66 -24.61 3.53
C ASN A 10 -2.79 -23.75 4.12
N LEU A 11 -4.04 -23.92 3.63
CA LEU A 11 -5.22 -23.15 4.02
C LEU A 11 -5.37 -23.01 5.54
N TRP A 12 -5.20 -24.14 6.27
CA TRP A 12 -5.29 -24.15 7.72
C TRP A 12 -4.23 -23.29 8.40
N ASN A 13 -3.00 -23.34 7.92
CA ASN A 13 -1.91 -22.48 8.43
C ASN A 13 -2.19 -21.00 8.17
N ARG A 14 -2.84 -20.69 7.03
CA ARG A 14 -3.24 -19.31 6.71
C ARG A 14 -4.36 -18.84 7.65
N ILE A 15 -5.39 -19.66 7.90
CA ILE A 15 -6.47 -19.36 8.85
C ILE A 15 -5.90 -19.09 10.26
N TRP A 16 -5.05 -19.97 10.77
CA TRP A 16 -4.41 -19.79 12.08
C TRP A 16 -3.59 -18.50 12.13
N ARG A 17 -2.86 -18.18 11.08
CA ARG A 17 -2.06 -16.97 11.01
C ARG A 17 -2.93 -15.72 11.06
N HIS A 18 -4.04 -15.68 10.35
CA HIS A 18 -4.99 -14.56 10.40
C HIS A 18 -5.63 -14.42 11.80
N TRP A 19 -5.93 -15.51 12.48
CA TRP A 19 -6.43 -15.47 13.86
C TRP A 19 -5.40 -14.96 14.86
N LEU A 20 -4.12 -15.28 14.67
CA LEU A 20 -3.02 -14.86 15.54
C LEU A 20 -2.58 -13.39 15.33
N HIS A 21 -3.10 -12.69 14.31
CA HIS A 21 -2.77 -11.30 14.02
C HIS A 21 -3.97 -10.37 14.25
N PRO A 22 -4.45 -10.19 15.51
CA PRO A 22 -5.51 -9.25 15.80
C PRO A 22 -5.02 -7.82 15.59
N ARG A 23 -5.93 -6.87 15.31
CA ARG A 23 -5.65 -5.43 15.15
C ARG A 23 -4.75 -4.84 16.25
N MET A 24 -4.88 -5.32 17.49
CA MET A 24 -4.04 -4.86 18.61
C MET A 24 -2.55 -5.17 18.40
N ARG A 25 -2.21 -6.24 17.72
CA ARG A 25 -0.82 -6.61 17.41
C ARG A 25 -0.22 -5.64 16.38
N VAL A 26 -1.00 -5.30 15.36
CA VAL A 26 -0.58 -4.32 14.34
C VAL A 26 -0.37 -2.95 14.97
N LYS A 27 -1.29 -2.48 15.83
CA LYS A 27 -1.15 -1.20 16.56
C LYS A 27 0.11 -1.11 17.43
N ARG A 28 0.65 -2.25 17.87
CA ARG A 28 1.92 -2.29 18.61
C ARG A 28 3.13 -1.98 17.71
N HIS A 29 3.10 -2.47 16.47
CA HIS A 29 4.16 -2.25 15.48
C HIS A 29 3.97 -0.93 14.70
N LEU A 30 2.72 -0.49 14.60
CA LEU A 30 2.30 0.74 13.91
C LEU A 30 1.50 1.62 14.88
N PRO A 31 2.16 2.28 15.84
CA PRO A 31 1.48 3.15 16.80
C PRO A 31 0.89 4.36 16.08
N THR A 32 -0.18 4.93 16.66
CA THR A 32 -0.92 6.06 16.06
C THR A 32 -0.01 7.24 15.70
N LEU A 33 1.03 7.50 16.51
CA LEU A 33 1.98 8.57 16.22
C LEU A 33 2.75 8.32 14.93
N ALA A 34 3.22 7.08 14.72
CA ALA A 34 3.96 6.72 13.53
C ALA A 34 3.06 6.74 12.27
N LEU A 35 1.78 6.35 12.39
CA LEU A 35 0.82 6.47 11.29
C LEU A 35 0.54 7.94 10.94
N ARG A 36 0.48 8.84 11.93
CA ARG A 36 0.36 10.29 11.68
C ARG A 36 1.59 10.83 10.95
N GLN A 37 2.79 10.44 11.38
CA GLN A 37 4.02 10.83 10.68
C GLN A 37 4.02 10.36 9.22
N LEU A 38 3.55 9.14 8.95
CA LEU A 38 3.41 8.64 7.57
C LEU A 38 2.36 9.47 6.79
N THR A 39 1.24 9.83 7.41
CA THR A 39 0.23 10.73 6.82
C THR A 39 0.86 12.09 6.46
N ASP A 40 1.63 12.68 7.37
CA ASP A 40 2.32 13.95 7.10
C ASP A 40 3.33 13.81 5.94
N GLN A 41 4.05 12.68 5.86
CA GLN A 41 4.95 12.38 4.75
C GLN A 41 4.22 12.25 3.41
N ILE A 42 3.01 11.65 3.39
CA ILE A 42 2.18 11.57 2.19
C ILE A 42 1.83 12.99 1.72
N GLY A 43 1.34 13.84 2.61
CA GLY A 43 1.03 15.23 2.27
C GLY A 43 2.24 16.02 1.75
N LEU A 44 3.44 15.79 2.31
CA LEU A 44 4.68 16.40 1.82
C LEU A 44 5.11 15.85 0.45
N SER A 45 4.91 14.56 0.22
CA SER A 45 5.13 13.92 -1.08
C SER A 45 4.22 14.53 -2.15
N GLU A 46 2.94 14.65 -1.87
CA GLU A 46 1.95 15.19 -2.81
C GLU A 46 2.12 16.68 -3.12
N GLN A 47 2.92 17.42 -2.34
CA GLN A 47 3.35 18.77 -2.69
C GLN A 47 4.39 18.82 -3.82
N GLN A 48 5.04 17.70 -4.14
CA GLN A 48 6.11 17.62 -5.14
C GLN A 48 5.62 17.15 -6.51
N HIS A 49 4.42 16.57 -6.60
CA HIS A 49 3.84 16.00 -7.82
C HIS A 49 2.32 16.15 -7.84
N ASN A 50 1.70 15.87 -8.99
CA ASN A 50 0.23 15.88 -9.13
C ASN A 50 -0.42 14.51 -8.90
N GLY A 51 0.34 13.48 -8.54
CA GLY A 51 -0.21 12.15 -8.25
C GLY A 51 -0.80 12.05 -6.86
N GLN A 52 -1.65 11.06 -6.66
CA GLN A 52 -2.34 10.82 -5.39
C GLN A 52 -1.91 9.45 -4.83
N VAL A 53 -1.56 9.40 -3.54
CA VAL A 53 -1.06 8.19 -2.89
C VAL A 53 -1.94 7.83 -1.69
N ARG A 54 -2.46 6.61 -1.68
CA ARG A 54 -3.24 6.09 -0.55
C ARG A 54 -2.55 4.91 0.09
N PHE A 55 -2.62 4.84 1.42
CA PHE A 55 -2.15 3.68 2.19
C PHE A 55 -3.31 3.01 2.89
N VAL A 56 -3.40 1.69 2.73
CA VAL A 56 -4.31 0.84 3.48
C VAL A 56 -3.50 -0.28 4.13
N ILE A 57 -3.60 -0.36 5.45
CA ILE A 57 -2.97 -1.41 6.25
C ILE A 57 -4.08 -2.25 6.87
N GLU A 58 -4.20 -3.48 6.42
CA GLU A 58 -5.18 -4.44 6.94
C GLU A 58 -4.48 -5.49 7.80
N SER A 59 -4.95 -5.66 9.03
CA SER A 59 -4.30 -6.56 9.98
C SER A 59 -4.47 -8.02 9.58
N ASN A 60 -5.67 -8.41 9.23
CA ASN A 60 -6.03 -9.78 8.83
C ASN A 60 -7.29 -9.76 7.95
N LEU A 61 -7.51 -10.82 7.20
CA LEU A 61 -8.76 -11.10 6.50
C LEU A 61 -9.74 -11.86 7.41
N SER A 62 -11.03 -11.76 7.11
CA SER A 62 -12.02 -12.62 7.75
C SER A 62 -11.77 -14.10 7.43
N THR A 63 -12.23 -14.99 8.29
CA THR A 63 -12.12 -16.44 8.04
C THR A 63 -12.79 -16.83 6.72
N ALA A 64 -13.92 -16.18 6.37
CA ALA A 64 -14.62 -16.39 5.11
C ALA A 64 -13.75 -16.01 3.92
N ASP A 65 -13.09 -14.82 3.96
CA ASP A 65 -12.21 -14.36 2.89
C ASP A 65 -11.02 -15.31 2.70
N VAL A 66 -10.43 -15.78 3.81
CA VAL A 66 -9.34 -16.77 3.76
C VAL A 66 -9.81 -18.08 3.16
N PHE A 67 -11.00 -18.56 3.54
CA PHE A 67 -11.62 -19.78 3.00
C PHE A 67 -11.92 -19.65 1.50
N HIS A 68 -12.39 -18.47 1.06
CA HIS A 68 -12.61 -18.17 -0.35
C HIS A 68 -11.32 -17.81 -1.13
N HIS A 69 -10.16 -18.07 -0.53
CA HIS A 69 -8.86 -17.82 -1.15
C HIS A 69 -8.68 -16.38 -1.65
N ILE A 70 -9.24 -15.40 -0.94
CA ILE A 70 -9.00 -14.00 -1.24
C ILE A 70 -7.51 -13.70 -1.02
N THR A 71 -6.83 -13.26 -2.07
CA THR A 71 -5.42 -12.89 -2.03
C THR A 71 -5.25 -11.43 -1.61
N ALA A 72 -4.05 -11.05 -1.15
CA ALA A 72 -3.70 -9.64 -0.88
C ALA A 72 -3.97 -8.78 -2.13
N ARG A 73 -3.63 -9.26 -3.33
CA ARG A 73 -3.89 -8.57 -4.59
C ARG A 73 -5.38 -8.30 -4.85
N LYS A 74 -6.25 -9.29 -4.65
CA LYS A 74 -7.71 -9.10 -4.79
C LYS A 74 -8.24 -8.10 -3.77
N ARG A 75 -7.71 -8.16 -2.55
CA ARG A 75 -8.12 -7.24 -1.49
C ARG A 75 -7.63 -5.82 -1.76
N ALA A 76 -6.41 -5.65 -2.26
CA ALA A 76 -5.89 -4.37 -2.72
C ALA A 76 -6.74 -3.76 -3.85
N GLN A 77 -7.15 -4.56 -4.82
CA GLN A 77 -8.05 -4.13 -5.90
C GLN A 77 -9.42 -3.68 -5.37
N TYR A 78 -9.95 -4.39 -4.38
CA TYR A 78 -11.18 -3.96 -3.70
C TYR A 78 -11.02 -2.58 -3.05
N TRP A 79 -9.93 -2.36 -2.29
CA TRP A 79 -9.66 -1.08 -1.64
C TRP A 79 -9.40 0.04 -2.65
N PHE A 80 -8.67 -0.22 -3.72
CA PHE A 80 -8.43 0.73 -4.79
C PHE A 80 -9.73 1.24 -5.42
N ALA A 81 -10.67 0.34 -5.68
CA ALA A 81 -11.99 0.69 -6.20
C ALA A 81 -12.86 1.38 -5.14
N HIS A 82 -12.89 0.85 -3.91
CA HIS A 82 -13.74 1.34 -2.82
C HIS A 82 -13.38 2.76 -2.38
N LEU A 83 -12.09 3.10 -2.37
CA LEU A 83 -11.59 4.42 -2.01
C LEU A 83 -11.56 5.42 -3.18
N GLY A 84 -11.99 5.03 -4.37
CA GLY A 84 -11.99 5.89 -5.54
C GLY A 84 -10.57 6.30 -6.02
N VAL A 85 -9.54 5.51 -5.71
CA VAL A 85 -8.15 5.85 -6.08
C VAL A 85 -7.96 5.92 -7.60
N TRP A 86 -8.85 5.31 -8.36
CA TRP A 86 -8.91 5.36 -9.82
C TRP A 86 -9.54 6.66 -10.37
N ASP A 87 -10.22 7.45 -9.53
CA ASP A 87 -11.00 8.63 -9.92
C ASP A 87 -10.17 9.92 -9.75
N THR A 88 -9.01 9.95 -10.38
CA THR A 88 -8.14 11.13 -10.44
C THR A 88 -8.11 11.69 -11.87
N GLU A 89 -8.01 13.02 -12.02
CA GLU A 89 -8.03 13.70 -13.31
C GLU A 89 -6.96 13.15 -14.28
N GLN A 90 -5.75 12.94 -13.79
CA GLN A 90 -4.61 12.47 -14.59
C GLN A 90 -4.44 10.93 -14.56
N ARG A 91 -5.36 10.19 -13.92
CA ARG A 91 -5.29 8.72 -13.78
C ARG A 91 -3.97 8.26 -13.18
N ASN A 92 -3.54 8.93 -12.14
CA ASN A 92 -2.23 8.75 -11.50
C ASN A 92 -2.34 8.40 -10.01
N GLY A 93 -3.50 7.89 -9.59
CA GLY A 93 -3.71 7.39 -8.24
C GLY A 93 -2.92 6.10 -7.99
N ILE A 94 -2.31 5.98 -6.81
CA ILE A 94 -1.58 4.80 -6.34
C ILE A 94 -2.11 4.37 -4.98
N LEU A 95 -2.38 3.09 -4.83
CA LEU A 95 -2.65 2.45 -3.54
C LEU A 95 -1.48 1.57 -3.14
N ILE A 96 -0.89 1.82 -1.96
CA ILE A 96 -0.07 0.85 -1.25
C ILE A 96 -0.96 0.11 -0.25
N TYR A 97 -1.09 -1.18 -0.44
CA TYR A 97 -1.87 -2.05 0.42
C TYR A 97 -0.97 -3.04 1.15
N VAL A 98 -1.12 -3.10 2.46
CA VAL A 98 -0.40 -4.04 3.33
C VAL A 98 -1.39 -4.99 3.97
N LEU A 99 -1.21 -6.31 3.76
CA LEU A 99 -1.90 -7.35 4.52
C LEU A 99 -0.93 -7.94 5.54
N PHE A 100 -1.05 -7.49 6.77
CA PHE A 100 -0.06 -7.74 7.82
C PHE A 100 0.05 -9.23 8.15
N ALA A 101 -1.06 -9.94 8.28
CA ALA A 101 -1.09 -11.37 8.55
C ALA A 101 -0.36 -12.18 7.46
N ASP A 102 -0.46 -11.80 6.21
CA ASP A 102 0.21 -12.48 5.09
C ASP A 102 1.62 -11.96 4.82
N ARG A 103 2.05 -10.90 5.53
CA ARG A 103 3.29 -10.16 5.25
C ARG A 103 3.39 -9.80 3.76
N ALA A 104 2.28 -9.36 3.22
CA ALA A 104 2.15 -9.05 1.81
C ALA A 104 1.99 -7.54 1.61
N VAL A 105 2.72 -7.02 0.62
CA VAL A 105 2.60 -5.64 0.14
C VAL A 105 2.20 -5.69 -1.32
N GLU A 106 1.17 -4.93 -1.66
CA GLU A 106 0.67 -4.81 -3.04
C GLU A 106 0.60 -3.33 -3.42
N ILE A 107 1.05 -3.02 -4.62
CA ILE A 107 0.85 -1.70 -5.22
C ILE A 107 -0.17 -1.84 -6.34
N ILE A 108 -1.23 -1.04 -6.28
CA ILE A 108 -2.19 -0.86 -7.37
C ILE A 108 -2.02 0.57 -7.89
N ALA A 109 -1.65 0.68 -9.13
CA ALA A 109 -1.45 1.95 -9.82
C ALA A 109 -2.52 2.13 -10.91
N ASP A 110 -3.07 3.34 -11.02
CA ASP A 110 -4.01 3.66 -12.08
C ASP A 110 -3.32 3.70 -13.46
N ARG A 111 -4.12 3.71 -14.51
CA ARG A 111 -3.69 3.51 -15.90
C ARG A 111 -2.64 4.52 -16.37
N GLY A 112 -2.76 5.78 -15.96
CA GLY A 112 -1.83 6.84 -16.37
C GLY A 112 -0.42 6.55 -15.88
N ILE A 113 -0.23 6.40 -14.58
CA ILE A 113 1.10 6.10 -14.01
C ILE A 113 1.57 4.69 -14.36
N ASN A 114 0.67 3.70 -14.40
CA ASN A 114 1.06 2.32 -14.72
C ASN A 114 1.55 2.14 -16.17
N ALA A 115 1.19 3.05 -17.09
CA ALA A 115 1.72 3.04 -18.45
C ALA A 115 3.16 3.59 -18.52
N CYS A 116 3.59 4.38 -17.54
CA CYS A 116 4.91 5.01 -17.49
C CYS A 116 5.95 4.15 -16.75
N VAL A 117 5.51 3.29 -15.83
CA VAL A 117 6.39 2.55 -14.91
C VAL A 117 6.35 1.06 -15.22
N SER A 118 7.52 0.44 -15.34
CA SER A 118 7.62 -0.99 -15.64
C SER A 118 7.13 -1.86 -14.46
N THR A 119 6.69 -3.07 -14.80
CA THR A 119 6.25 -4.06 -13.79
C THR A 119 7.38 -4.39 -12.81
N GLU A 120 8.61 -4.48 -13.30
CA GLU A 120 9.80 -4.77 -12.50
C GLU A 120 10.09 -3.68 -11.47
N LYS A 121 9.87 -2.40 -11.83
CA LYS A 121 10.06 -1.29 -10.89
C LYS A 121 9.04 -1.35 -9.75
N TRP A 122 7.78 -1.63 -10.05
CA TRP A 122 6.77 -1.86 -9.00
C TRP A 122 7.13 -3.01 -8.07
N GLN A 123 7.64 -4.13 -8.63
CA GLN A 123 8.09 -5.28 -7.85
C GLN A 123 9.27 -4.93 -6.94
N GLN A 124 10.23 -4.13 -7.43
CA GLN A 124 11.37 -3.67 -6.64
C GLN A 124 10.92 -2.84 -5.44
N ILE A 125 9.96 -1.91 -5.61
CA ILE A 125 9.41 -1.12 -4.50
C ILE A 125 8.74 -2.02 -3.47
N CYS A 126 7.85 -2.93 -3.91
CA CYS A 126 7.24 -3.90 -3.00
C CYS A 126 8.27 -4.75 -2.25
N ALA A 127 9.31 -5.22 -2.94
CA ALA A 127 10.36 -6.05 -2.35
C ALA A 127 11.16 -5.30 -1.27
N LYS A 128 11.47 -4.03 -1.49
CA LYS A 128 12.13 -3.17 -0.50
C LYS A 128 11.28 -3.06 0.77
N ILE A 129 10.01 -2.71 0.63
CA ILE A 129 9.08 -2.60 1.78
C ILE A 129 9.04 -3.93 2.56
N VAL A 130 8.92 -5.06 1.85
CA VAL A 130 8.86 -6.39 2.48
C VAL A 130 10.16 -6.74 3.19
N ALA A 131 11.33 -6.35 2.64
CA ALA A 131 12.62 -6.58 3.27
C ALA A 131 12.73 -5.88 4.63
N GLU A 132 12.30 -4.61 4.73
CA GLU A 132 12.24 -3.88 6.00
C GLU A 132 11.26 -4.54 6.99
N PHE A 133 10.14 -5.08 6.50
CA PHE A 133 9.17 -5.81 7.33
C PHE A 133 9.73 -7.12 7.92
N GLU A 134 10.69 -7.76 7.24
CA GLU A 134 11.39 -8.94 7.78
C GLU A 134 12.23 -8.59 9.01
N HIS A 135 12.71 -7.35 9.09
CA HIS A 135 13.43 -6.79 10.23
C HIS A 135 12.53 -6.04 11.24
N GLU A 136 11.20 -6.17 11.13
CA GLU A 136 10.20 -5.48 11.95
C GLU A 136 10.23 -3.93 11.81
N GLN A 137 10.90 -3.40 10.78
CA GLN A 137 11.04 -1.97 10.49
C GLN A 137 9.86 -1.48 9.61
N TYR A 138 8.63 -1.65 10.11
CA TYR A 138 7.40 -1.45 9.30
C TYR A 138 7.26 -0.01 8.81
N ILE A 139 7.43 0.98 9.69
CA ILE A 139 7.31 2.40 9.32
C ILE A 139 8.42 2.80 8.35
N GLN A 140 9.65 2.37 8.60
CA GLN A 140 10.77 2.65 7.72
C GLN A 140 10.50 2.12 6.32
N GLY A 141 10.09 0.85 6.19
CA GLY A 141 9.77 0.28 4.89
C GLY A 141 8.68 1.03 4.14
N LEU A 142 7.61 1.49 4.84
CA LEU A 142 6.54 2.28 4.23
C LEU A 142 7.04 3.68 3.81
N SER A 143 7.88 4.33 4.62
CA SER A 143 8.46 5.64 4.30
C SER A 143 9.40 5.53 3.09
N GLU A 144 10.29 4.54 3.04
CA GLU A 144 11.18 4.31 1.90
C GLU A 144 10.41 3.97 0.62
N GLY A 145 9.33 3.18 0.75
CA GLY A 145 8.42 2.92 -0.37
C GLY A 145 7.75 4.19 -0.89
N LEU A 146 7.33 5.09 0.01
CA LEU A 146 6.77 6.38 -0.35
C LEU A 146 7.80 7.29 -1.05
N GLU A 147 9.04 7.33 -0.58
CA GLU A 147 10.13 8.11 -1.21
C GLU A 147 10.39 7.66 -2.65
N GLU A 148 10.43 6.34 -2.89
CA GLU A 148 10.56 5.79 -4.25
C GLU A 148 9.37 6.19 -5.14
N LEU A 149 8.15 6.15 -4.59
CA LEU A 149 6.96 6.59 -5.32
C LEU A 149 6.98 8.10 -5.58
N THR A 150 7.40 8.91 -4.60
CA THR A 150 7.54 10.35 -4.76
C THR A 150 8.48 10.70 -5.92
N THR A 151 9.63 10.01 -6.00
CA THR A 151 10.58 10.17 -7.09
C THR A 151 9.92 9.84 -8.44
N LEU A 152 9.27 8.68 -8.56
CA LEU A 152 8.57 8.30 -9.80
C LEU A 152 7.48 9.29 -10.18
N MET A 153 6.70 9.74 -9.19
CA MET A 153 5.60 10.68 -9.44
C MET A 153 6.14 12.06 -9.87
N THR A 154 7.24 12.51 -9.28
CA THR A 154 7.88 13.77 -9.66
C THR A 154 8.43 13.71 -11.09
N ASP A 155 8.97 12.56 -11.51
CA ASP A 155 9.50 12.38 -12.85
C ASP A 155 8.41 12.36 -13.93
N TYR A 156 7.27 11.69 -13.66
CA TYR A 156 6.22 11.48 -14.65
C TYR A 156 5.05 12.45 -14.53
N PHE A 157 4.77 12.95 -13.34
CA PHE A 157 3.67 13.86 -13.02
C PHE A 157 4.15 15.02 -12.14
N PRO A 158 5.11 15.84 -12.61
CA PRO A 158 5.65 16.94 -11.82
C PRO A 158 4.56 17.92 -11.41
N ARG A 159 4.74 18.57 -10.26
CA ARG A 159 3.77 19.51 -9.69
C ARG A 159 3.46 20.63 -10.66
N GLN A 160 2.18 20.86 -10.92
CA GLN A 160 1.65 22.00 -11.65
C GLN A 160 0.98 22.98 -10.66
N LEU A 161 0.99 24.27 -10.98
CA LEU A 161 0.45 25.31 -10.10
C LEU A 161 -1.05 25.16 -9.80
N SER A 162 -1.79 24.41 -10.62
CA SER A 162 -3.23 24.18 -10.50
C SER A 162 -3.60 22.84 -9.86
N GLY A 163 -2.62 22.00 -9.49
CA GLY A 163 -2.91 20.67 -8.94
C GLY A 163 -3.54 20.76 -7.54
N MET A 164 -4.78 20.25 -7.40
CA MET A 164 -5.46 20.10 -6.12
C MET A 164 -5.19 18.71 -5.55
N ASN A 165 -5.21 18.59 -4.22
CA ASN A 165 -5.26 17.28 -3.57
C ASN A 165 -6.67 16.70 -3.75
N GLU A 166 -6.78 15.59 -4.48
CA GLU A 166 -8.06 14.97 -4.84
C GLU A 166 -8.48 13.89 -3.85
N LEU A 167 -7.52 13.30 -3.12
CA LEU A 167 -7.76 12.21 -2.18
C LEU A 167 -7.24 12.56 -0.78
N PRO A 168 -7.85 12.04 0.30
CA PRO A 168 -7.33 12.25 1.66
C PRO A 168 -5.99 11.55 1.87
N ASP A 169 -5.05 12.16 2.59
CA ASP A 169 -3.71 11.61 2.86
C ASP A 169 -3.71 10.59 4.01
N GLU A 170 -4.83 10.47 4.74
CA GLU A 170 -4.92 9.64 5.94
C GLU A 170 -4.64 8.16 5.67
N VAL A 171 -3.73 7.58 6.45
CA VAL A 171 -3.45 6.13 6.43
C VAL A 171 -4.60 5.37 7.08
N ILE A 172 -5.21 4.47 6.34
CA ILE A 172 -6.32 3.63 6.83
C ILE A 172 -5.75 2.38 7.49
N LEU A 173 -6.04 2.20 8.78
CA LEU A 173 -5.77 0.98 9.54
C LEU A 173 -7.07 0.21 9.77
N TYR A 174 -7.21 -0.96 9.10
CA TYR A 174 -8.40 -1.81 9.12
C TYR A 174 -8.18 -3.15 9.85
#